data_7cf9816fe219db2e9740756da6c5b052
#
_entry.id   7cf9816fe219db2e9740756da6c5b052
#
_cell.length_a   1.000
_cell.length_b   1.000
_cell.length_c   1.000
_cell.angle_alpha   90.00
_cell.angle_beta   90.00
_cell.angle_gamma   90.00
#
_symmetry.space_group_name_H-M   'P 1'
#
loop_
_entity.id
_entity.type
_entity.pdbx_description
1 polymer ?
#
loop_
_entity_poly.entity_id
_entity_poly.type
_entity_poly.pdbx_seq_one_letter_code
_entity_poly.pdbx_strand_id
1 'polypeptide(L)'
;MLQQLTTGFGSTLVIFFLTLLFSLPLGMVVYFGRVSRFKPLSWIVKAYISIMRGTPLMLQLLLWYFGPFYLWGMNIGGYKFTAIILGCSLNYAAYFAEIYRSGIESIPSGQYEAAQLLGYNKSQTFFKIVLPQVVKIVLPSVTNEVI
;
A
#
# COMPACT_ATOMS: atom_id res chain seq x y z
N MET A 1 30.19 -12.19 -16.00
CA MET A 1 29.74 -12.33 -14.61
C MET A 1 29.44 -10.96 -13.97
N LEU A 2 30.37 -10.01 -13.90
CA LEU A 2 30.14 -8.66 -13.34
C LEU A 2 29.01 -7.89 -14.05
N GLN A 3 28.95 -7.90 -15.39
CA GLN A 3 27.88 -7.26 -16.14
C GLN A 3 26.48 -7.81 -15.81
N GLN A 4 26.35 -9.12 -15.62
CA GLN A 4 25.07 -9.73 -15.22
C GLN A 4 24.65 -9.33 -13.82
N LEU A 5 25.61 -9.19 -12.89
CA LEU A 5 25.34 -8.72 -11.52
C LEU A 5 24.90 -7.25 -11.51
N THR A 6 25.57 -6.38 -12.27
CA THR A 6 25.21 -4.96 -12.35
C THR A 6 23.83 -4.76 -13.00
N THR A 7 23.54 -5.51 -14.08
CA THR A 7 22.21 -5.44 -14.73
C THR A 7 21.12 -5.97 -13.81
N GLY A 8 21.35 -7.07 -13.09
CA GLY A 8 20.42 -7.63 -12.12
C GLY A 8 20.14 -6.66 -10.96
N PHE A 9 21.20 -6.06 -10.41
CA PHE A 9 21.09 -5.05 -9.36
C PHE A 9 20.31 -3.82 -9.82
N GLY A 10 20.59 -3.31 -11.02
CA GLY A 10 19.84 -2.20 -11.61
C GLY A 10 18.34 -2.50 -11.75
N SER A 11 18.00 -3.68 -12.26
CA SER A 11 16.60 -4.12 -12.37
C SER A 11 15.90 -4.21 -11.01
N THR A 12 16.60 -4.71 -9.99
CA THR A 12 16.06 -4.79 -8.61
C THR A 12 15.81 -3.40 -8.04
N LEU A 13 16.72 -2.45 -8.23
CA LEU A 13 16.51 -1.06 -7.78
C LEU A 13 15.31 -0.41 -8.47
N VAL A 14 15.16 -0.61 -9.78
CA VAL A 14 14.02 -0.06 -10.53
C VAL A 14 12.70 -0.64 -10.01
N ILE A 15 12.63 -1.96 -9.82
CA ILE A 15 11.43 -2.62 -9.25
C ILE A 15 11.14 -2.06 -7.85
N PHE A 16 12.15 -1.93 -7.00
CA PHE A 16 12.02 -1.40 -5.65
C PHE A 16 11.42 0.01 -5.63
N PHE A 17 12.03 0.95 -6.37
CA PHE A 17 11.55 2.33 -6.40
C PHE A 17 10.17 2.47 -7.03
N LEU A 18 9.89 1.74 -8.12
CA LEU A 18 8.57 1.78 -8.75
C LEU A 18 7.50 1.16 -7.85
N THR A 19 7.82 0.06 -7.17
CA THR A 19 6.90 -0.55 -6.20
C THR A 19 6.56 0.44 -5.08
N LEU A 20 7.53 1.11 -4.48
CA LEU A 20 7.29 2.12 -3.45
C LEU A 20 6.49 3.30 -3.97
N LEU A 21 6.85 3.81 -5.14
CA LEU A 21 6.17 4.96 -5.77
C LEU A 21 4.68 4.68 -5.99
N PHE A 22 4.32 3.47 -6.40
CA PHE A 22 2.93 3.10 -6.65
C PHE A 22 2.21 2.61 -5.39
N SER A 23 2.87 1.85 -4.52
CA SER A 23 2.22 1.24 -3.35
C SER A 23 1.87 2.25 -2.25
N LEU A 24 2.68 3.29 -2.04
CA LEU A 24 2.40 4.30 -1.02
C LEU A 24 1.11 5.09 -1.31
N PRO A 25 0.90 5.70 -2.50
CA PRO A 25 -0.35 6.38 -2.80
C PRO A 25 -1.52 5.39 -2.92
N LEU A 26 -1.29 4.20 -3.49
CA LEU A 26 -2.31 3.19 -3.61
C LEU A 26 -2.77 2.68 -2.23
N GLY A 27 -1.85 2.52 -1.29
CA GLY A 27 -2.15 2.19 0.10
C GLY A 27 -3.05 3.23 0.77
N MET A 28 -2.87 4.53 0.46
CA MET A 28 -3.75 5.58 0.95
C MET A 28 -5.17 5.47 0.36
N VAL A 29 -5.28 5.19 -0.94
CA VAL A 29 -6.57 4.95 -1.60
C VAL A 29 -7.29 3.75 -0.99
N VAL A 30 -6.57 2.65 -0.79
CA VAL A 30 -7.08 1.42 -0.14
C VAL A 30 -7.54 1.71 1.29
N TYR A 31 -6.78 2.49 2.06
CA TYR A 31 -7.17 2.93 3.39
C TYR A 31 -8.50 3.70 3.37
N PHE A 32 -8.66 4.70 2.50
CA PHE A 32 -9.92 5.44 2.39
C PHE A 32 -11.10 4.55 1.98
N GLY A 33 -10.89 3.60 1.08
CA GLY A 33 -11.90 2.60 0.72
C GLY A 33 -12.33 1.74 1.92
N ARG A 34 -11.36 1.35 2.78
CA ARG A 34 -11.61 0.56 3.99
C ARG A 34 -12.46 1.31 5.02
N VAL A 35 -12.22 2.61 5.21
CA VAL A 35 -12.92 3.47 6.19
C VAL A 35 -14.19 4.09 5.62
N SER A 36 -14.51 3.80 4.35
CA SER A 36 -15.68 4.32 3.67
C SER A 36 -16.97 3.95 4.40
N ARG A 37 -17.93 4.89 4.44
CA ARG A 37 -19.29 4.67 4.97
C ARG A 37 -20.10 3.70 4.11
N PHE A 38 -19.73 3.51 2.86
CA PHE A 38 -20.37 2.56 1.95
C PHE A 38 -19.94 1.13 2.32
N LYS A 39 -20.78 0.42 3.05
CA LYS A 39 -20.49 -0.91 3.62
C LYS A 39 -19.98 -1.95 2.60
N PRO A 40 -20.58 -2.08 1.39
CA PRO A 40 -20.07 -3.03 0.39
C PRO A 40 -18.62 -2.76 -0.01
N LEU A 41 -18.26 -1.50 -0.24
CA LEU A 41 -16.89 -1.11 -0.57
C LEU A 41 -15.91 -1.44 0.56
N SER A 42 -16.26 -1.07 1.78
CA SER A 42 -15.46 -1.38 2.97
C SER A 42 -15.24 -2.89 3.13
N TRP A 43 -16.27 -3.70 2.88
CA TRP A 43 -16.18 -5.16 2.96
C TRP A 43 -15.25 -5.74 1.89
N ILE A 44 -15.38 -5.30 0.62
CA ILE A 44 -14.50 -5.72 -0.49
C ILE A 44 -13.05 -5.37 -0.18
N VAL A 45 -12.80 -4.14 0.28
CA VAL A 45 -11.43 -3.69 0.59
C VAL A 45 -10.83 -4.47 1.77
N LYS A 46 -11.63 -4.78 2.80
CA LYS A 46 -11.18 -5.65 3.92
C LYS A 46 -10.83 -7.05 3.43
N ALA A 47 -11.65 -7.64 2.56
CA ALA A 47 -11.36 -8.94 1.95
C ALA A 47 -10.05 -8.90 1.13
N TYR A 48 -9.87 -7.86 0.30
CA TYR A 48 -8.63 -7.64 -0.44
C TYR A 48 -7.41 -7.59 0.47
N ILE A 49 -7.44 -6.75 1.52
CA ILE A 49 -6.32 -6.64 2.48
C ILE A 49 -6.05 -7.99 3.15
N SER A 50 -7.09 -8.71 3.55
CA SER A 50 -6.96 -10.03 4.18
C SER A 50 -6.31 -11.06 3.25
N ILE A 51 -6.71 -11.10 1.98
CA ILE A 51 -6.15 -12.01 0.99
C ILE A 51 -4.69 -11.66 0.72
N MET A 52 -4.38 -10.38 0.45
CA MET A 52 -3.03 -9.95 0.11
C MET A 52 -2.02 -10.17 1.24
N ARG A 53 -2.44 -10.01 2.49
CA ARG A 53 -1.58 -10.25 3.66
C ARG A 53 -1.60 -11.69 4.16
N GLY A 54 -2.61 -12.46 3.79
CA GLY A 54 -2.77 -13.86 4.19
C GLY A 54 -2.18 -14.88 3.20
N THR A 55 -1.71 -14.43 2.04
CA THR A 55 -1.14 -15.32 1.00
C THR A 55 0.30 -14.94 0.68
N PRO A 56 1.17 -15.93 0.36
CA PRO A 56 2.56 -15.66 -0.01
C PRO A 56 2.68 -14.81 -1.26
N LEU A 57 3.52 -13.78 -1.22
CA LEU A 57 3.77 -12.88 -2.36
C LEU A 57 4.18 -13.64 -3.63
N MET A 58 4.99 -14.69 -3.48
CA MET A 58 5.46 -15.51 -4.60
C MET A 58 4.30 -16.10 -5.41
N LEU A 59 3.28 -16.64 -4.72
CA LEU A 59 2.09 -17.20 -5.38
C LEU A 59 1.27 -16.11 -6.08
N GLN A 60 1.17 -14.93 -5.49
CA GLN A 60 0.51 -13.78 -6.12
C GLN A 60 1.23 -13.36 -7.39
N LEU A 61 2.58 -13.29 -7.38
CA LEU A 61 3.37 -12.95 -8.56
C LEU A 61 3.20 -13.96 -9.69
N LEU A 62 3.13 -15.26 -9.37
CA LEU A 62 2.83 -16.32 -10.35
C LEU A 62 1.44 -16.11 -10.95
N LEU A 63 0.45 -15.78 -10.14
CA LEU A 63 -0.91 -15.49 -10.61
C LEU A 63 -0.93 -14.27 -11.56
N TRP A 64 -0.26 -13.18 -11.18
CA TRP A 64 -0.18 -11.98 -12.02
C TRP A 64 0.57 -12.21 -13.33
N TYR A 65 1.59 -13.06 -13.33
CA TYR A 65 2.37 -13.37 -14.52
C TYR A 65 1.65 -14.34 -15.46
N PHE A 66 1.16 -15.45 -14.94
CA PHE A 66 0.53 -16.50 -15.74
C PHE A 66 -0.97 -16.31 -15.96
N GLY A 67 -1.66 -15.59 -15.07
CA GLY A 67 -3.11 -15.39 -15.14
C GLY A 67 -3.59 -14.84 -16.47
N PRO A 68 -3.02 -13.79 -17.03
CA PRO A 68 -3.41 -13.23 -18.32
C PRO A 68 -3.26 -14.24 -19.49
N PHE A 69 -2.26 -15.11 -19.43
CA PHE A 69 -2.10 -16.16 -20.43
C PHE A 69 -3.23 -17.20 -20.35
N TYR A 70 -3.53 -17.72 -19.16
CA TYR A 70 -4.53 -18.75 -19.00
C TYR A 70 -5.98 -18.24 -19.17
N LEU A 71 -6.26 -17.01 -18.79
CA LEU A 71 -7.62 -16.44 -18.83
C LEU A 71 -7.97 -15.83 -20.20
N TRP A 72 -7.01 -15.19 -20.85
CA TRP A 72 -7.23 -14.43 -22.08
C TRP A 72 -6.34 -14.83 -23.25
N GLY A 73 -5.45 -15.83 -23.11
CA GLY A 73 -4.51 -16.25 -24.16
C GLY A 73 -3.49 -15.18 -24.53
N MET A 74 -3.21 -14.21 -23.65
CA MET A 74 -2.28 -13.10 -23.92
C MET A 74 -0.84 -13.58 -24.02
N ASN A 75 -0.08 -13.04 -24.97
CA ASN A 75 1.36 -13.30 -25.05
C ASN A 75 2.08 -12.62 -23.88
N ILE A 76 2.73 -13.42 -23.03
CA ILE A 76 3.42 -12.97 -21.81
C ILE A 76 4.91 -12.69 -22.02
N GLY A 77 5.44 -12.78 -23.24
CA GLY A 77 6.88 -12.68 -23.51
C GLY A 77 7.55 -11.38 -23.03
N GLY A 78 6.84 -10.25 -23.03
CA GLY A 78 7.33 -8.95 -22.50
C GLY A 78 6.68 -8.51 -21.18
N TYR A 79 5.74 -9.30 -20.63
CA TYR A 79 4.88 -8.87 -19.53
C TYR A 79 5.49 -9.08 -18.14
N LYS A 80 6.60 -9.82 -18.03
CA LYS A 80 7.21 -10.21 -16.74
C LYS A 80 7.48 -9.03 -15.82
N PHE A 81 8.09 -7.98 -16.32
CA PHE A 81 8.45 -6.79 -15.52
C PHE A 81 7.21 -6.06 -15.01
N THR A 82 6.21 -5.88 -15.88
CA THR A 82 4.93 -5.26 -15.51
C THR A 82 4.17 -6.09 -14.48
N ALA A 83 4.13 -7.41 -14.64
CA ALA A 83 3.49 -8.32 -13.68
C ALA A 83 4.11 -8.23 -12.29
N ILE A 84 5.45 -8.14 -12.20
CA ILE A 84 6.15 -7.99 -10.92
C ILE A 84 5.79 -6.65 -10.26
N ILE A 85 5.86 -5.54 -11.00
CA ILE A 85 5.54 -4.22 -10.46
C ILE A 85 4.07 -4.16 -9.99
N LEU A 86 3.13 -4.65 -10.79
CA LEU A 86 1.72 -4.69 -10.42
C LEU A 86 1.48 -5.55 -9.19
N GLY A 87 1.97 -6.78 -9.19
CA GLY A 87 1.81 -7.71 -8.08
C GLY A 87 2.41 -7.19 -6.77
N CYS A 88 3.65 -6.68 -6.82
CA CYS A 88 4.29 -6.07 -5.66
C CYS A 88 3.55 -4.81 -5.18
N SER A 89 3.17 -3.91 -6.10
CA SER A 89 2.48 -2.68 -5.73
C SER A 89 1.13 -2.94 -5.08
N LEU A 90 0.37 -3.89 -5.58
CA LEU A 90 -0.92 -4.30 -4.99
C LEU A 90 -0.71 -4.97 -3.63
N ASN A 91 0.27 -5.85 -3.49
CA ASN A 91 0.55 -6.48 -2.21
C ASN A 91 0.97 -5.45 -1.15
N TYR A 92 1.97 -4.62 -1.42
CA TYR A 92 2.45 -3.61 -0.48
C TYR A 92 1.42 -2.50 -0.21
N ALA A 93 0.52 -2.19 -1.15
CA ALA A 93 -0.59 -1.28 -0.89
C ALA A 93 -1.51 -1.77 0.23
N ALA A 94 -1.74 -3.09 0.34
CA ALA A 94 -2.51 -3.67 1.43
C ALA A 94 -1.78 -3.53 2.79
N TYR A 95 -0.46 -3.69 2.82
CA TYR A 95 0.34 -3.47 4.02
C TYR A 95 0.35 -2.00 4.45
N PHE A 96 0.60 -1.08 3.52
CA PHE A 96 0.59 0.34 3.82
C PHE A 96 -0.78 0.87 4.25
N ALA A 97 -1.87 0.36 3.65
CA ALA A 97 -3.22 0.70 4.09
C ALA A 97 -3.45 0.35 5.57
N GLU A 98 -2.92 -0.77 6.03
CA GLU A 98 -3.04 -1.19 7.42
C GLU A 98 -2.13 -0.38 8.36
N ILE A 99 -0.91 -0.04 7.91
CA ILE A 99 0.01 0.85 8.63
C ILE A 99 -0.64 2.23 8.81
N TYR A 100 -1.22 2.81 7.75
CA TYR A 100 -1.92 4.09 7.83
C TYR A 100 -3.12 4.03 8.78
N ARG A 101 -3.91 2.96 8.72
CA ARG A 101 -5.04 2.75 9.64
C ARG A 101 -4.56 2.73 11.10
N SER A 102 -3.56 1.91 11.39
CA SER A 102 -3.01 1.78 12.74
C SER A 102 -2.47 3.11 13.26
N GLY A 103 -1.75 3.86 12.42
CA GLY A 103 -1.22 5.17 12.78
C GLY A 103 -2.31 6.20 13.08
N ILE A 104 -3.38 6.25 12.29
CA ILE A 104 -4.50 7.19 12.51
C ILE A 104 -5.31 6.79 13.75
N GLU A 105 -5.57 5.51 13.94
CA GLU A 105 -6.30 5.00 15.11
C GLU A 105 -5.52 5.14 16.42
N SER A 106 -4.21 5.27 16.37
CA SER A 106 -3.36 5.47 17.54
C SER A 106 -3.42 6.90 18.12
N ILE A 107 -3.99 7.87 17.38
CA ILE A 107 -4.12 9.25 17.86
C ILE A 107 -5.20 9.32 18.95
N PRO A 108 -4.87 9.82 20.16
CA PRO A 108 -5.83 9.92 21.26
C PRO A 108 -7.03 10.82 20.90
N SER A 109 -8.24 10.42 21.34
CA SER A 109 -9.48 11.20 21.12
C SER A 109 -9.38 12.63 21.65
N GLY A 110 -8.65 12.84 22.74
CA GLY A 110 -8.41 14.17 23.31
C GLY A 110 -7.77 15.16 22.34
N GLN A 111 -7.02 14.71 21.33
CA GLN A 111 -6.48 15.59 20.27
C GLN A 111 -7.60 16.17 19.39
N TYR A 112 -8.62 15.36 19.11
CA TYR A 112 -9.79 15.78 18.33
C TYR A 112 -10.68 16.71 19.13
N GLU A 113 -10.87 16.42 20.43
CA GLU A 113 -11.67 17.24 21.35
C GLU A 113 -11.02 18.60 21.56
N ALA A 114 -9.72 18.63 21.81
CA ALA A 114 -8.97 19.89 21.96
C ALA A 114 -9.02 20.73 20.67
N ALA A 115 -8.93 20.12 19.50
CA ALA A 115 -9.06 20.81 18.22
C ALA A 115 -10.46 21.44 18.05
N GLN A 116 -11.52 20.75 18.46
CA GLN A 116 -12.89 21.26 18.41
C GLN A 116 -13.08 22.46 19.36
N LEU A 117 -12.52 22.41 20.57
CA LEU A 117 -12.54 23.54 21.52
C LEU A 117 -11.83 24.77 20.97
N LEU A 118 -10.77 24.59 20.16
CA LEU A 118 -10.07 25.67 19.46
C LEU A 118 -10.78 26.16 18.19
N GLY A 119 -11.96 25.62 17.87
CA GLY A 119 -12.75 26.01 16.70
C GLY A 119 -12.27 25.44 15.37
N TYR A 120 -11.38 24.43 15.37
CA TYR A 120 -10.97 23.77 14.15
C TYR A 120 -12.10 22.92 13.54
N ASN A 121 -12.28 23.02 12.24
CA ASN A 121 -13.15 22.09 11.51
C ASN A 121 -12.44 20.73 11.29
N LYS A 122 -13.20 19.70 10.85
CA LYS A 122 -12.66 18.33 10.67
C LYS A 122 -11.45 18.26 9.74
N SER A 123 -11.45 19.00 8.64
CA SER A 123 -10.34 19.03 7.71
C SER A 123 -9.12 19.72 8.31
N GLN A 124 -9.31 20.84 8.99
CA GLN A 124 -8.21 21.53 9.68
C GLN A 124 -7.60 20.66 10.78
N THR A 125 -8.42 20.01 11.58
CA THR A 125 -7.96 19.05 12.60
C THR A 125 -7.12 17.94 11.95
N PHE A 126 -7.62 17.34 10.86
CA PHE A 126 -6.90 16.26 10.18
C PHE A 126 -5.55 16.75 9.63
N PHE A 127 -5.53 17.79 8.80
CA PHE A 127 -4.30 18.22 8.12
C PHE A 127 -3.29 18.93 9.04
N LYS A 128 -3.75 19.71 10.02
CA LYS A 128 -2.85 20.51 10.88
C LYS A 128 -2.40 19.78 12.15
N ILE A 129 -3.21 18.86 12.68
CA ILE A 129 -2.95 18.23 13.98
C ILE A 129 -2.68 16.74 13.81
N VAL A 130 -3.61 16.00 13.19
CA VAL A 130 -3.55 14.54 13.10
C VAL A 130 -2.49 14.07 12.13
N LEU A 131 -2.51 14.54 10.89
CA LEU A 131 -1.60 14.08 9.83
C LEU A 131 -0.11 14.23 10.17
N PRO A 132 0.38 15.35 10.73
CA PRO A 132 1.80 15.47 11.12
C PRO A 132 2.20 14.49 12.21
N GLN A 133 1.31 14.15 13.12
CA GLN A 133 1.55 13.16 14.16
C GLN A 133 1.54 11.74 13.56
N VAL A 134 0.56 11.42 12.72
CA VAL A 134 0.45 10.13 12.03
C VAL A 134 1.70 9.85 11.20
N VAL A 135 2.21 10.82 10.43
CA VAL A 135 3.44 10.65 9.65
C VAL A 135 4.60 10.19 10.53
N LYS A 136 4.78 10.81 11.69
CA LYS A 136 5.86 10.43 12.64
C LYS A 136 5.65 9.02 13.20
N ILE A 137 4.41 8.63 13.46
CA ILE A 137 4.05 7.31 14.02
C ILE A 137 4.21 6.20 12.98
N VAL A 138 3.80 6.45 11.73
CA VAL A 138 3.85 5.42 10.68
C VAL A 138 5.22 5.28 10.02
N LEU A 139 6.06 6.32 10.08
CA LEU A 139 7.37 6.32 9.42
C LEU A 139 8.26 5.14 9.83
N PRO A 140 8.40 4.77 11.11
CA PRO A 140 9.16 3.58 11.50
C PRO A 140 8.58 2.29 10.93
N SER A 141 7.24 2.15 10.92
CA SER A 141 6.57 0.98 10.36
C SER A 141 6.73 0.87 8.85
N VAL A 142 6.65 1.99 8.14
CA VAL A 142 6.92 2.06 6.69
C VAL A 142 8.38 1.70 6.41
N THR A 143 9.32 2.23 7.19
CA THR A 143 10.74 1.91 7.04
C THR A 143 11.00 0.43 7.26
N ASN A 144 10.38 -0.17 8.28
CA ASN A 144 10.52 -1.59 8.57
C ASN A 144 9.93 -2.50 7.46
N GLU A 145 8.88 -2.04 6.77
CA GLU A 145 8.29 -2.78 5.65
C GLU A 145 9.13 -2.67 4.36
N VAL A 146 9.95 -1.63 4.25
CA VAL A 146 10.81 -1.33 3.08
C VAL A 146 12.15 -2.05 3.16
N ILE A 147 12.64 -2.40 4.34
CA ILE A 147 13.91 -3.11 4.58
C ILE A 147 13.73 -4.62 4.42
#